data_45747af0c0befa4566b0132aa5aa24c1
#
_entry.id   45747af0c0befa4566b0132aa5aa24c1
#
_cell.length_a   1.000
_cell.length_b   1.000
_cell.length_c   1.000
_cell.angle_alpha   90.00
_cell.angle_beta   90.00
_cell.angle_gamma   90.00
#
_symmetry.space_group_name_H-M   'P 1'
#
loop_
_entity.id
_entity.type
_entity.pdbx_description
1 polymer ?
#
loop_
_entity_poly.entity_id
_entity_poly.type
_entity_poly.pdbx_seq_one_letter_code
_entity_poly.pdbx_strand_id
1 'polypeptide(L)'
;MTPEGAAALAALAADPATALVTLDYDGTLAPIVERPEDAVPAPGALDALAACARTFGTVAIVTGRPAEVVVALAGAAGVDRLVVLGHYGEERWTRATGVVGPPEHPGLARARTLLSQRLPAGVRIEEKGLSVALHTRSAPAAQAAATALAEEVANETGLALNHGRYVVELRAPGARDKGDALRSLIEERQPRSLLFAGDDLVDLPAYEAVRAFRAQGGNGVGVFVDNPEAAAVRDLADVILADTAACVAFLRDLAS
;
A
#
# COMPACT_ATOMS: atom_id res chain seq x y z
N MET A 1 21.48 5.24 -5.60
CA MET A 1 20.53 6.06 -6.39
C MET A 1 20.95 6.04 -7.85
N THR A 2 20.02 5.82 -8.75
CA THR A 2 20.27 5.83 -10.20
C THR A 2 20.35 7.27 -10.74
N PRO A 3 20.99 7.51 -11.91
CA PRO A 3 21.00 8.83 -12.56
C PRO A 3 19.59 9.34 -12.89
N GLU A 4 18.72 8.44 -13.37
CA GLU A 4 17.33 8.73 -13.69
C GLU A 4 16.53 9.14 -12.45
N GLY A 5 16.73 8.42 -11.34
CA GLY A 5 16.11 8.76 -10.04
C GLY A 5 16.56 10.13 -9.53
N ALA A 6 17.86 10.45 -9.67
CA ALA A 6 18.38 11.77 -9.29
C ALA A 6 17.76 12.90 -10.12
N ALA A 7 17.62 12.70 -11.42
CA ALA A 7 16.97 13.66 -12.31
C ALA A 7 15.49 13.85 -11.97
N ALA A 8 14.77 12.74 -11.69
CA ALA A 8 13.35 12.79 -11.32
C ALA A 8 13.13 13.50 -9.97
N LEU A 9 13.99 13.28 -8.97
CA LEU A 9 13.94 14.00 -7.69
C LEU A 9 14.22 15.51 -7.87
N ALA A 10 15.17 15.86 -8.72
CA ALA A 10 15.45 17.26 -9.04
C ALA A 10 14.25 17.93 -9.73
N ALA A 11 13.58 17.23 -10.67
CA ALA A 11 12.38 17.73 -11.32
C ALA A 11 11.20 17.88 -10.34
N LEU A 12 11.04 16.95 -9.40
CA LEU A 12 10.02 16.99 -8.34
C LEU A 12 10.25 18.20 -7.41
N ALA A 13 11.48 18.46 -7.02
CA ALA A 13 11.85 19.64 -6.21
C ALA A 13 11.69 20.96 -6.96
N ALA A 14 11.90 20.98 -8.28
CA ALA A 14 11.78 22.19 -9.10
C ALA A 14 10.31 22.62 -9.32
N ASP A 15 9.36 21.68 -9.35
CA ASP A 15 7.92 21.97 -9.52
C ASP A 15 7.07 21.12 -8.58
N PRO A 16 7.17 21.38 -7.25
CA PRO A 16 6.49 20.54 -6.25
C PRO A 16 4.96 20.63 -6.34
N ALA A 17 4.42 21.72 -6.85
CA ALA A 17 2.97 21.92 -6.97
C ALA A 17 2.31 20.94 -7.96
N THR A 18 3.05 20.43 -8.95
CA THR A 18 2.58 19.44 -9.91
C THR A 18 3.07 18.02 -9.60
N ALA A 19 3.73 17.83 -8.46
CA ALA A 19 4.25 16.53 -8.06
C ALA A 19 3.21 15.69 -7.33
N LEU A 20 3.25 14.38 -7.60
CA LEU A 20 2.51 13.34 -6.91
C LEU A 20 3.49 12.48 -6.08
N VAL A 21 3.37 12.52 -4.76
CA VAL A 21 4.16 11.69 -3.84
C VAL A 21 3.25 10.60 -3.28
N THR A 22 3.60 9.35 -3.53
CA THR A 22 2.82 8.19 -3.12
C THR A 22 3.67 7.23 -2.30
N LEU A 23 3.09 6.70 -1.23
CA LEU A 23 3.80 5.90 -0.23
C LEU A 23 2.98 4.68 0.12
N ASP A 24 3.63 3.53 0.28
CA ASP A 24 3.05 2.44 1.06
C ASP A 24 3.04 2.79 2.54
N TYR A 25 2.34 1.98 3.34
CA TYR A 25 2.23 2.14 4.79
C TYR A 25 3.11 1.16 5.55
N ASP A 26 2.82 -0.14 5.44
CA ASP A 26 3.51 -1.21 6.16
C ASP A 26 4.90 -1.46 5.56
N GLY A 27 5.93 -1.49 6.39
CA GLY A 27 7.32 -1.63 5.92
C GLY A 27 7.93 -0.32 5.38
N THR A 28 7.11 0.68 5.05
CA THR A 28 7.54 1.96 4.45
C THR A 28 7.45 3.12 5.44
N LEU A 29 6.26 3.40 5.97
CA LEU A 29 6.02 4.43 7.00
C LEU A 29 5.95 3.85 8.41
N ALA A 30 5.45 2.63 8.53
CA ALA A 30 5.35 1.87 9.78
C ALA A 30 6.18 0.60 9.69
N PRO A 31 6.94 0.21 10.72
CA PRO A 31 7.69 -1.04 10.70
C PRO A 31 6.75 -2.25 10.62
N ILE A 32 7.22 -3.34 10.02
CA ILE A 32 6.51 -4.62 10.02
C ILE A 32 6.49 -5.16 11.45
N VAL A 33 5.30 -5.48 11.94
CA VAL A 33 5.04 -6.00 13.28
C VAL A 33 4.21 -7.28 13.24
N GLU A 34 4.20 -8.06 14.34
CA GLU A 34 3.43 -9.30 14.40
C GLU A 34 1.92 -9.07 14.41
N ARG A 35 1.48 -8.03 15.10
CA ARG A 35 0.07 -7.68 15.23
C ARG A 35 -0.23 -6.44 14.39
N PRO A 36 -1.12 -6.54 13.40
CA PRO A 36 -1.42 -5.43 12.50
C PRO A 36 -1.86 -4.13 13.20
N GLU A 37 -2.53 -4.27 14.36
CA GLU A 37 -2.97 -3.14 15.18
C GLU A 37 -1.82 -2.38 15.87
N ASP A 38 -0.64 -2.97 15.96
CA ASP A 38 0.55 -2.37 16.58
C ASP A 38 1.44 -1.64 15.53
N ALA A 39 1.06 -1.65 14.26
CA ALA A 39 1.82 -1.00 13.17
C ALA A 39 1.70 0.53 13.22
N VAL A 40 2.31 1.13 14.25
CA VAL A 40 2.37 2.58 14.41
C VAL A 40 3.49 3.13 13.53
N PRO A 41 3.29 4.28 12.85
CA PRO A 41 4.32 4.89 12.02
C PRO A 41 5.62 5.17 12.78
N ALA A 42 6.73 5.10 12.09
CA ALA A 42 8.04 5.43 12.64
C ALA A 42 8.04 6.88 13.21
N PRO A 43 8.84 7.16 14.25
CA PRO A 43 8.90 8.47 14.86
C PRO A 43 9.13 9.60 13.86
N GLY A 44 8.25 10.60 13.87
CA GLY A 44 8.32 11.75 12.96
C GLY A 44 7.66 11.53 11.59
N ALA A 45 7.10 10.34 11.30
CA ALA A 45 6.44 10.06 10.02
C ALA A 45 5.24 10.98 9.78
N LEU A 46 4.42 11.23 10.80
CA LEU A 46 3.27 12.14 10.68
C LEU A 46 3.71 13.57 10.32
N ASP A 47 4.78 14.07 10.96
CA ASP A 47 5.30 15.41 10.69
C ASP A 47 5.87 15.50 9.26
N ALA A 48 6.59 14.46 8.81
CA ALA A 48 7.10 14.37 7.45
C ALA A 48 5.98 14.31 6.41
N LEU A 49 4.93 13.50 6.64
CA LEU A 49 3.74 13.47 5.79
C LEU A 49 3.03 14.82 5.72
N ALA A 50 2.88 15.49 6.86
CA ALA A 50 2.26 16.81 6.92
C ALA A 50 3.11 17.86 6.19
N ALA A 51 4.44 17.79 6.27
CA ALA A 51 5.35 18.65 5.51
C ALA A 51 5.21 18.38 4.01
N CYS A 52 5.28 17.13 3.58
CA CYS A 52 5.06 16.75 2.19
C CYS A 52 3.71 17.22 1.67
N ALA A 53 2.62 17.05 2.43
CA ALA A 53 1.28 17.46 2.03
C ALA A 53 1.11 19.00 1.87
N ARG A 54 1.95 19.78 2.56
CA ARG A 54 2.03 21.24 2.34
C ARG A 54 2.83 21.63 1.11
N THR A 55 3.88 20.88 0.82
CA THR A 55 4.85 21.18 -0.24
C THR A 55 4.37 20.69 -1.61
N PHE A 56 3.90 19.45 -1.70
CA PHE A 56 3.59 18.80 -2.96
C PHE A 56 2.12 18.94 -3.37
N GLY A 57 1.87 18.87 -4.67
CA GLY A 57 0.53 18.96 -5.26
C GLY A 57 -0.43 17.90 -4.72
N THR A 58 0.03 16.68 -4.60
CA THR A 58 -0.71 15.57 -3.99
C THR A 58 0.22 14.65 -3.22
N VAL A 59 -0.18 14.28 -2.00
CA VAL A 59 0.46 13.22 -1.22
C VAL A 59 -0.58 12.14 -0.94
N ALA A 60 -0.24 10.88 -1.22
CA ALA A 60 -1.15 9.77 -0.99
C ALA A 60 -0.45 8.58 -0.32
N ILE A 61 -1.17 7.91 0.59
CA ILE A 61 -0.80 6.58 1.08
C ILE A 61 -1.61 5.56 0.27
N VAL A 62 -0.95 4.53 -0.25
CA VAL A 62 -1.57 3.44 -1.00
C VAL A 62 -1.30 2.13 -0.25
N THR A 63 -2.33 1.52 0.31
CA THR A 63 -2.19 0.40 1.24
C THR A 63 -3.21 -0.70 0.99
N GLY A 64 -2.88 -1.94 1.40
CA GLY A 64 -3.84 -3.04 1.46
C GLY A 64 -4.78 -2.99 2.67
N ARG A 65 -4.50 -2.13 3.66
CA ARG A 65 -5.37 -1.94 4.82
C ARG A 65 -6.61 -1.13 4.47
N PRO A 66 -7.70 -1.22 5.27
CA PRO A 66 -8.77 -0.24 5.22
C PRO A 66 -8.23 1.18 5.43
N ALA A 67 -8.73 2.14 4.65
CA ALA A 67 -8.23 3.53 4.71
C ALA A 67 -8.40 4.15 6.10
N GLU A 68 -9.54 3.90 6.76
CA GLU A 68 -9.82 4.43 8.10
C GLU A 68 -8.84 3.88 9.16
N VAL A 69 -8.45 2.61 9.03
CA VAL A 69 -7.48 1.97 9.94
C VAL A 69 -6.13 2.68 9.85
N VAL A 70 -5.64 2.94 8.63
CA VAL A 70 -4.36 3.66 8.43
C VAL A 70 -4.44 5.09 8.94
N VAL A 71 -5.53 5.80 8.68
CA VAL A 71 -5.74 7.16 9.19
C VAL A 71 -5.70 7.20 10.72
N ALA A 72 -6.31 6.21 11.38
CA ALA A 72 -6.31 6.11 12.84
C ALA A 72 -4.93 5.75 13.40
N LEU A 73 -4.27 4.72 12.86
CA LEU A 73 -2.92 4.28 13.29
C LEU A 73 -1.88 5.37 13.10
N ALA A 74 -1.93 6.09 11.97
CA ALA A 74 -1.00 7.18 11.67
C ALA A 74 -1.32 8.48 12.42
N GLY A 75 -2.49 8.61 13.06
CA GLY A 75 -2.94 9.88 13.61
C GLY A 75 -3.14 10.96 12.53
N ALA A 76 -3.35 10.54 11.27
CA ALA A 76 -3.28 11.40 10.10
C ALA A 76 -4.58 12.18 9.79
N ALA A 77 -5.63 12.02 10.62
CA ALA A 77 -6.93 12.70 10.42
C ALA A 77 -6.83 14.23 10.35
N GLY A 78 -5.79 14.80 10.96
CA GLY A 78 -5.52 16.25 10.94
C GLY A 78 -4.66 16.73 9.77
N VAL A 79 -4.12 15.83 8.94
CA VAL A 79 -3.25 16.22 7.82
C VAL A 79 -4.10 16.67 6.63
N ASP A 80 -4.00 17.96 6.33
CA ASP A 80 -4.70 18.53 5.17
C ASP A 80 -4.09 18.03 3.86
N ARG A 81 -4.94 17.85 2.83
CA ARG A 81 -4.54 17.45 1.47
C ARG A 81 -3.96 16.03 1.34
N LEU A 82 -3.89 15.25 2.44
CA LEU A 82 -3.53 13.85 2.37
C LEU A 82 -4.69 13.03 1.77
N VAL A 83 -4.36 12.11 0.90
CA VAL A 83 -5.25 11.07 0.38
C VAL A 83 -4.79 9.72 0.95
N VAL A 84 -5.70 8.89 1.44
CA VAL A 84 -5.40 7.49 1.77
C VAL A 84 -6.23 6.60 0.88
N LEU A 85 -5.56 5.77 0.10
CA LEU A 85 -6.15 4.75 -0.77
C LEU A 85 -6.03 3.40 -0.07
N GLY A 86 -7.10 2.99 0.61
CA GLY A 86 -7.24 1.70 1.27
C GLY A 86 -7.65 0.61 0.29
N HIS A 87 -7.45 -0.66 0.68
CA HIS A 87 -7.75 -1.82 -0.15
C HIS A 87 -7.21 -1.71 -1.57
N TYR A 88 -5.95 -1.24 -1.69
CA TYR A 88 -5.29 -1.03 -2.99
C TYR A 88 -6.03 -0.03 -3.90
N GLY A 89 -6.73 0.96 -3.31
CA GLY A 89 -7.45 2.00 -4.05
C GLY A 89 -8.94 1.71 -4.28
N GLU A 90 -9.51 0.65 -3.69
CA GLU A 90 -10.96 0.45 -3.63
C GLU A 90 -11.63 1.48 -2.71
N GLU A 91 -10.96 1.84 -1.60
CA GLU A 91 -11.38 2.89 -0.71
C GLU A 91 -10.51 4.13 -0.88
N ARG A 92 -11.14 5.28 -0.74
CA ARG A 92 -10.46 6.58 -0.71
C ARG A 92 -10.92 7.36 0.51
N TRP A 93 -9.96 7.77 1.31
CA TRP A 93 -10.17 8.70 2.41
C TRP A 93 -9.54 10.06 2.08
N THR A 94 -10.26 11.13 2.39
CA THR A 94 -9.74 12.48 2.52
C THR A 94 -10.35 13.11 3.77
N ARG A 95 -9.69 14.12 4.31
CA ARG A 95 -10.25 14.86 5.46
C ARG A 95 -11.64 15.44 5.18
N ALA A 96 -11.93 15.81 3.93
CA ALA A 96 -13.20 16.43 3.54
C ALA A 96 -14.35 15.44 3.41
N THR A 97 -14.06 14.20 2.97
CA THR A 97 -15.11 13.22 2.62
C THR A 97 -15.23 12.06 3.61
N GLY A 98 -14.24 11.87 4.48
CA GLY A 98 -14.08 10.58 5.16
C GLY A 98 -13.77 9.49 4.15
N VAL A 99 -14.10 8.24 4.49
CA VAL A 99 -13.92 7.08 3.60
C VAL A 99 -15.07 7.04 2.59
N VAL A 100 -14.70 6.87 1.32
CA VAL A 100 -15.61 6.59 0.20
C VAL A 100 -15.09 5.34 -0.51
N GLY A 101 -15.94 4.36 -0.73
CA GLY A 101 -15.59 3.09 -1.38
C GLY A 101 -16.83 2.32 -1.86
N PRO A 102 -16.64 1.18 -2.53
CA PRO A 102 -17.74 0.33 -2.95
C PRO A 102 -18.40 -0.34 -1.74
N PRO A 103 -19.63 -0.82 -1.89
CA PRO A 103 -20.23 -1.69 -0.90
C PRO A 103 -19.47 -3.02 -0.81
N GLU A 104 -19.56 -3.67 0.34
CA GLU A 104 -18.99 -4.99 0.55
C GLU A 104 -19.56 -6.01 -0.46
N HIS A 105 -18.69 -6.86 -1.02
CA HIS A 105 -19.14 -7.92 -1.92
C HIS A 105 -20.04 -8.92 -1.18
N PRO A 106 -21.22 -9.30 -1.73
CA PRO A 106 -22.19 -10.17 -1.03
C PRO A 106 -21.62 -11.52 -0.57
N GLY A 107 -20.61 -12.03 -1.28
CA GLY A 107 -19.91 -13.28 -0.94
C GLY A 107 -19.08 -13.21 0.35
N LEU A 108 -18.68 -12.04 0.81
CA LEU A 108 -17.79 -11.90 1.98
C LEU A 108 -18.45 -12.34 3.28
N ALA A 109 -19.72 -11.99 3.50
CA ALA A 109 -20.45 -12.44 4.68
C ALA A 109 -20.55 -13.98 4.76
N ARG A 110 -20.79 -14.63 3.61
CA ARG A 110 -20.79 -16.09 3.50
C ARG A 110 -19.39 -16.68 3.71
N ALA A 111 -18.38 -16.06 3.11
CA ALA A 111 -16.98 -16.50 3.26
C ALA A 111 -16.55 -16.49 4.73
N ARG A 112 -16.81 -15.42 5.48
CA ARG A 112 -16.52 -15.33 6.94
C ARG A 112 -17.12 -16.50 7.70
N THR A 113 -18.38 -16.83 7.42
CA THR A 113 -19.07 -17.96 8.06
C THR A 113 -18.39 -19.30 7.75
N LEU A 114 -18.06 -19.55 6.48
CA LEU A 114 -17.44 -20.80 6.05
C LEU A 114 -16.02 -20.94 6.61
N LEU A 115 -15.24 -19.88 6.56
CA LEU A 115 -13.87 -19.85 7.09
C LEU A 115 -13.84 -20.09 8.59
N SER A 116 -14.70 -19.43 9.36
CA SER A 116 -14.75 -19.61 10.82
C SER A 116 -15.13 -21.04 11.25
N GLN A 117 -15.92 -21.74 10.46
CA GLN A 117 -16.35 -23.11 10.75
C GLN A 117 -15.29 -24.17 10.41
N ARG A 118 -14.37 -23.87 9.49
CA ARG A 118 -13.44 -24.85 8.90
C ARG A 118 -11.97 -24.48 9.11
N LEU A 119 -11.67 -23.45 9.90
CA LEU A 119 -10.33 -22.88 10.04
C LEU A 119 -9.32 -23.92 10.52
N PRO A 120 -8.21 -24.14 9.81
CA PRO A 120 -7.14 -25.00 10.28
C PRO A 120 -6.48 -24.47 11.57
N ALA A 121 -6.01 -25.39 12.41
CA ALA A 121 -5.39 -25.01 13.69
C ALA A 121 -4.16 -24.10 13.47
N GLY A 122 -4.10 -23.02 14.27
CA GLY A 122 -3.01 -22.05 14.22
C GLY A 122 -3.12 -20.98 13.10
N VAL A 123 -4.10 -21.11 12.20
CA VAL A 123 -4.41 -20.07 11.20
C VAL A 123 -5.23 -18.97 11.84
N ARG A 124 -4.90 -17.71 11.54
CA ARG A 124 -5.63 -16.53 12.02
C ARG A 124 -6.44 -15.93 10.88
N ILE A 125 -7.70 -15.60 11.15
CA ILE A 125 -8.53 -14.79 10.24
C ILE A 125 -8.29 -13.32 10.55
N GLU A 126 -8.11 -12.50 9.52
CA GLU A 126 -8.15 -11.04 9.59
C GLU A 126 -9.28 -10.52 8.70
N GLU A 127 -10.22 -9.82 9.30
CA GLU A 127 -11.30 -9.14 8.58
C GLU A 127 -10.86 -7.71 8.24
N LYS A 128 -10.89 -7.38 6.95
CA LYS A 128 -10.45 -6.08 6.44
C LYS A 128 -11.59 -5.24 5.85
N GLY A 129 -12.85 -5.60 6.09
CA GLY A 129 -14.00 -4.95 5.46
C GLY A 129 -14.26 -5.48 4.05
N LEU A 130 -13.56 -5.00 3.05
CA LEU A 130 -13.73 -5.43 1.64
C LEU A 130 -13.01 -6.75 1.29
N SER A 131 -12.34 -7.36 2.25
CA SER A 131 -11.67 -8.66 2.09
C SER A 131 -11.54 -9.41 3.41
N VAL A 132 -11.18 -10.70 3.32
CA VAL A 132 -10.86 -11.57 4.46
C VAL A 132 -9.57 -12.29 4.18
N ALA A 133 -8.61 -12.22 5.09
CA ALA A 133 -7.30 -12.85 4.95
C ALA A 133 -7.10 -13.99 5.96
N LEU A 134 -6.46 -15.08 5.52
CA LEU A 134 -5.98 -16.19 6.33
C LEU A 134 -4.47 -16.08 6.50
N HIS A 135 -4.00 -15.86 7.71
CA HIS A 135 -2.58 -15.74 8.04
C HIS A 135 -2.04 -17.03 8.62
N THR A 136 -0.90 -17.48 8.09
CA THR A 136 -0.23 -18.74 8.47
C THR A 136 1.19 -18.51 8.96
N ARG A 137 1.65 -17.28 9.17
CA ARG A 137 3.02 -16.94 9.63
C ARG A 137 3.35 -17.64 10.95
N SER A 138 2.40 -17.73 11.89
CA SER A 138 2.55 -18.45 13.16
C SER A 138 2.37 -19.96 13.04
N ALA A 139 1.87 -20.46 11.93
CA ALA A 139 1.63 -21.88 11.66
C ALA A 139 1.95 -22.22 10.17
N PRO A 140 3.25 -22.15 9.75
CA PRO A 140 3.62 -22.33 8.34
C PRO A 140 3.23 -23.70 7.77
N ALA A 141 3.18 -24.74 8.61
CA ALA A 141 2.73 -26.08 8.23
C ALA A 141 1.25 -26.13 7.80
N ALA A 142 0.41 -25.18 8.23
CA ALA A 142 -0.99 -25.09 7.84
C ALA A 142 -1.21 -24.30 6.53
N GLN A 143 -0.17 -23.78 5.88
CA GLN A 143 -0.28 -22.96 4.66
C GLN A 143 -1.08 -23.68 3.56
N ALA A 144 -0.75 -24.93 3.25
CA ALA A 144 -1.42 -25.68 2.20
C ALA A 144 -2.91 -25.90 2.51
N ALA A 145 -3.23 -26.22 3.78
CA ALA A 145 -4.63 -26.41 4.20
C ALA A 145 -5.43 -25.10 4.20
N ALA A 146 -4.80 -23.98 4.61
CA ALA A 146 -5.43 -22.67 4.56
C ALA A 146 -5.70 -22.22 3.12
N THR A 147 -4.76 -22.46 2.21
CA THR A 147 -4.92 -22.16 0.78
C THR A 147 -6.05 -22.98 0.16
N ALA A 148 -6.07 -24.30 0.40
CA ALA A 148 -7.14 -25.17 -0.12
C ALA A 148 -8.52 -24.75 0.41
N LEU A 149 -8.64 -24.43 1.70
CA LEU A 149 -9.88 -23.90 2.27
C LEU A 149 -10.31 -22.58 1.61
N ALA A 150 -9.36 -21.68 1.39
CA ALA A 150 -9.65 -20.41 0.73
C ALA A 150 -10.12 -20.61 -0.71
N GLU A 151 -9.53 -21.56 -1.46
CA GLU A 151 -9.95 -21.93 -2.81
C GLU A 151 -11.39 -22.48 -2.84
N GLU A 152 -11.72 -23.39 -1.93
CA GLU A 152 -13.08 -23.92 -1.79
C GLU A 152 -14.09 -22.79 -1.52
N VAL A 153 -13.78 -21.94 -0.53
CA VAL A 153 -14.66 -20.83 -0.15
C VAL A 153 -14.78 -19.80 -1.26
N ALA A 154 -13.69 -19.48 -1.97
CA ALA A 154 -13.74 -18.58 -3.13
C ALA A 154 -14.69 -19.11 -4.21
N ASN A 155 -14.60 -20.40 -4.53
CA ASN A 155 -15.48 -21.04 -5.49
C ASN A 155 -16.96 -21.03 -5.05
N GLU A 156 -17.24 -21.23 -3.74
CA GLU A 156 -18.62 -21.21 -3.21
C GLU A 156 -19.21 -19.79 -3.16
N THR A 157 -18.38 -18.74 -3.07
CA THR A 157 -18.83 -17.37 -2.79
C THR A 157 -18.66 -16.41 -3.97
N GLY A 158 -18.00 -16.85 -5.05
CA GLY A 158 -17.68 -16.02 -6.19
C GLY A 158 -16.59 -14.99 -5.92
N LEU A 159 -15.81 -15.17 -4.86
CA LEU A 159 -14.66 -14.31 -4.53
C LEU A 159 -13.42 -14.76 -5.31
N ALA A 160 -12.48 -13.85 -5.46
CA ALA A 160 -11.14 -14.10 -6.00
C ALA A 160 -10.12 -14.25 -4.87
N LEU A 161 -9.02 -14.94 -5.17
CA LEU A 161 -7.89 -15.10 -4.25
C LEU A 161 -6.74 -14.17 -4.62
N ASN A 162 -6.13 -13.61 -3.59
CA ASN A 162 -4.84 -12.96 -3.67
C ASN A 162 -3.86 -13.71 -2.76
N HIS A 163 -2.74 -14.18 -3.33
CA HIS A 163 -1.74 -14.97 -2.63
C HIS A 163 -0.56 -14.09 -2.22
N GLY A 164 -0.24 -14.12 -0.92
CA GLY A 164 0.96 -13.52 -0.37
C GLY A 164 1.78 -14.55 0.41
N ARG A 165 2.94 -14.14 0.88
CA ARG A 165 3.76 -15.00 1.73
C ARG A 165 3.08 -15.18 3.10
N TYR A 166 2.77 -16.42 3.46
CA TYR A 166 2.04 -16.78 4.69
C TYR A 166 0.67 -16.12 4.85
N VAL A 167 0.05 -15.73 3.73
CA VAL A 167 -1.30 -15.17 3.71
C VAL A 167 -2.00 -15.57 2.42
N VAL A 168 -3.30 -15.83 2.52
CA VAL A 168 -4.20 -15.91 1.37
C VAL A 168 -5.42 -15.07 1.68
N GLU A 169 -5.80 -14.20 0.75
CA GLU A 169 -6.85 -13.21 0.92
C GLU A 169 -7.98 -13.45 -0.08
N LEU A 170 -9.22 -13.45 0.42
CA LEU A 170 -10.43 -13.52 -0.39
C LEU A 170 -10.97 -12.09 -0.57
N ARG A 171 -11.21 -11.68 -1.82
CA ARG A 171 -11.65 -10.34 -2.19
C ARG A 171 -12.58 -10.37 -3.40
N ALA A 172 -13.23 -9.26 -3.71
CA ALA A 172 -14.07 -9.16 -4.90
C ALA A 172 -13.29 -9.50 -6.19
N PRO A 173 -13.87 -10.17 -7.17
CA PRO A 173 -13.24 -10.40 -8.46
C PRO A 173 -12.90 -9.09 -9.17
N GLY A 174 -11.71 -9.01 -9.79
CA GLY A 174 -11.25 -7.80 -10.46
C GLY A 174 -10.86 -6.66 -9.52
N ALA A 175 -10.72 -6.96 -8.21
CA ALA A 175 -10.24 -5.98 -7.25
C ALA A 175 -8.83 -5.46 -7.61
N ARG A 176 -8.62 -4.18 -7.31
CA ARG A 176 -7.45 -3.39 -7.73
C ARG A 176 -6.16 -3.85 -7.07
N ASP A 177 -5.04 -3.50 -7.69
CA ASP A 177 -3.70 -3.57 -7.11
C ASP A 177 -3.13 -2.15 -6.86
N LYS A 178 -1.92 -2.06 -6.26
CA LYS A 178 -1.27 -0.76 -6.01
C LYS A 178 -0.91 -0.02 -7.31
N GLY A 179 -0.66 -0.73 -8.39
CA GLY A 179 -0.44 -0.14 -9.71
C GLY A 179 -1.70 0.51 -10.27
N ASP A 180 -2.87 -0.13 -10.11
CA ASP A 180 -4.16 0.44 -10.50
C ASP A 180 -4.48 1.71 -9.69
N ALA A 181 -4.20 1.67 -8.39
CA ALA A 181 -4.35 2.83 -7.54
C ALA A 181 -3.47 4.00 -8.01
N LEU A 182 -2.20 3.71 -8.30
CA LEU A 182 -1.25 4.72 -8.77
C LEU A 182 -1.62 5.27 -10.15
N ARG A 183 -1.98 4.40 -11.10
CA ARG A 183 -2.45 4.79 -12.44
C ARG A 183 -3.66 5.73 -12.37
N SER A 184 -4.63 5.41 -11.50
CA SER A 184 -5.80 6.29 -11.29
C SER A 184 -5.42 7.66 -10.74
N LEU A 185 -4.47 7.74 -9.80
CA LEU A 185 -3.98 9.02 -9.31
C LEU A 185 -3.23 9.80 -10.39
N ILE A 186 -2.43 9.14 -11.21
CA ILE A 186 -1.75 9.76 -12.36
C ILE A 186 -2.77 10.34 -13.35
N GLU A 187 -3.81 9.57 -13.66
CA GLU A 187 -4.87 9.97 -14.57
C GLU A 187 -5.70 11.16 -14.03
N GLU A 188 -6.01 11.13 -12.73
CA GLU A 188 -6.76 12.19 -12.06
C GLU A 188 -5.96 13.49 -11.90
N ARG A 189 -4.69 13.37 -11.50
CA ARG A 189 -3.86 14.52 -11.09
C ARG A 189 -2.99 15.07 -12.20
N GLN A 190 -2.75 14.30 -13.26
CA GLN A 190 -1.88 14.66 -14.38
C GLN A 190 -0.54 15.25 -13.92
N PRO A 191 0.20 14.55 -13.03
CA PRO A 191 1.42 15.09 -12.45
C PRO A 191 2.52 15.19 -13.52
N ARG A 192 3.48 16.10 -13.31
CA ARG A 192 4.73 16.15 -14.10
C ARG A 192 5.82 15.29 -13.48
N SER A 193 5.77 15.13 -12.17
CA SER A 193 6.72 14.32 -11.41
C SER A 193 5.98 13.38 -10.47
N LEU A 194 6.47 12.16 -10.34
CA LEU A 194 5.89 11.08 -9.56
C LEU A 194 6.94 10.41 -8.68
N LEU A 195 6.64 10.26 -7.39
CA LEU A 195 7.39 9.42 -6.48
C LEU A 195 6.47 8.30 -5.96
N PHE A 196 6.99 7.06 -5.96
CA PHE A 196 6.40 5.95 -5.22
C PHE A 196 7.46 5.36 -4.29
N ALA A 197 7.10 5.17 -3.01
CA ALA A 197 7.93 4.46 -2.04
C ALA A 197 7.18 3.23 -1.49
N GLY A 198 7.87 2.08 -1.44
CA GLY A 198 7.36 0.81 -0.95
C GLY A 198 8.48 -0.13 -0.53
N ASP A 199 8.13 -1.30 0.04
CA ASP A 199 9.10 -2.28 0.57
C ASP A 199 8.85 -3.73 0.15
N ASP A 200 7.67 -4.09 -0.38
CA ASP A 200 7.27 -5.48 -0.56
C ASP A 200 6.95 -5.84 -2.03
N LEU A 201 6.81 -7.16 -2.27
CA LEU A 201 6.43 -7.71 -3.58
C LEU A 201 5.05 -7.22 -4.05
N VAL A 202 4.13 -6.92 -3.15
CA VAL A 202 2.83 -6.34 -3.48
C VAL A 202 2.92 -4.92 -4.06
N ASP A 203 4.10 -4.28 -3.96
CA ASP A 203 4.38 -2.97 -4.54
C ASP A 203 4.85 -3.05 -6.01
N LEU A 204 5.20 -4.24 -6.50
CA LEU A 204 5.70 -4.43 -7.87
C LEU A 204 4.85 -3.72 -8.92
N PRO A 205 3.50 -3.84 -8.93
CA PRO A 205 2.67 -3.13 -9.92
C PRO A 205 2.78 -1.60 -9.84
N ALA A 206 3.06 -1.03 -8.66
CA ALA A 206 3.26 0.41 -8.51
C ALA A 206 4.61 0.85 -9.08
N TYR A 207 5.69 0.09 -8.88
CA TYR A 207 6.98 0.36 -9.53
C TYR A 207 6.88 0.24 -11.06
N GLU A 208 6.12 -0.72 -11.57
CA GLU A 208 5.82 -0.83 -13.00
C GLU A 208 5.05 0.40 -13.52
N ALA A 209 4.11 0.93 -12.73
CA ALA A 209 3.40 2.16 -13.09
C ALA A 209 4.34 3.38 -13.12
N VAL A 210 5.32 3.48 -12.21
CA VAL A 210 6.38 4.52 -12.24
C VAL A 210 7.21 4.41 -13.53
N ARG A 211 7.60 3.19 -13.92
CA ARG A 211 8.36 2.96 -15.16
C ARG A 211 7.54 3.31 -16.41
N ALA A 212 6.26 2.93 -16.41
CA ALA A 212 5.35 3.28 -17.50
C ALA A 212 5.15 4.80 -17.62
N PHE A 213 5.07 5.51 -16.49
CA PHE A 213 4.99 6.96 -16.43
C PHE A 213 6.24 7.62 -17.04
N ARG A 214 7.44 7.10 -16.73
CA ARG A 214 8.71 7.53 -17.38
C ARG A 214 8.71 7.31 -18.88
N ALA A 215 8.25 6.15 -19.34
CA ALA A 215 8.21 5.82 -20.75
C ALA A 215 7.30 6.76 -21.55
N GLN A 216 6.37 7.43 -20.88
CA GLN A 216 5.49 8.47 -21.45
C GLN A 216 6.06 9.89 -21.31
N GLY A 217 7.32 10.04 -20.85
CA GLY A 217 8.01 11.33 -20.74
C GLY A 217 7.84 12.02 -19.38
N GLY A 218 7.24 11.38 -18.38
CA GLY A 218 7.12 11.90 -17.02
C GLY A 218 8.41 11.69 -16.18
N ASN A 219 8.57 12.48 -15.11
CA ASN A 219 9.68 12.35 -14.18
C ASN A 219 9.27 11.42 -13.02
N GLY A 220 9.47 10.11 -13.15
CA GLY A 220 9.12 9.13 -12.12
C GLY A 220 10.32 8.71 -11.29
N VAL A 221 10.18 8.47 -10.00
CA VAL A 221 11.19 7.88 -9.11
C VAL A 221 10.58 6.81 -8.22
N GLY A 222 11.20 5.62 -8.23
CA GLY A 222 10.90 4.52 -7.31
C GLY A 222 11.86 4.52 -6.13
N VAL A 223 11.32 4.51 -4.92
CA VAL A 223 12.08 4.48 -3.66
C VAL A 223 11.76 3.16 -2.95
N PHE A 224 12.77 2.35 -2.68
CA PHE A 224 12.61 1.07 -1.99
C PHE A 224 13.13 1.16 -0.56
N VAL A 225 12.29 0.80 0.39
CA VAL A 225 12.71 0.58 1.78
C VAL A 225 13.18 -0.86 1.88
N ASP A 226 14.43 -1.07 2.29
CA ASP A 226 15.10 -2.36 2.16
C ASP A 226 14.40 -3.46 2.96
N ASN A 227 13.95 -4.47 2.22
CA ASN A 227 13.31 -5.66 2.72
C ASN A 227 13.94 -6.88 2.01
N PRO A 228 14.71 -7.72 2.74
CA PRO A 228 15.38 -8.88 2.14
C PRO A 228 14.42 -9.88 1.48
N GLU A 229 13.15 -9.86 1.85
CA GLU A 229 12.12 -10.74 1.30
C GLU A 229 11.61 -10.29 -0.08
N ALA A 230 11.89 -9.04 -0.48
CA ALA A 230 11.41 -8.42 -1.72
C ALA A 230 12.55 -8.02 -2.67
N ALA A 231 13.62 -8.79 -2.74
CA ALA A 231 14.81 -8.50 -3.57
C ALA A 231 14.48 -8.21 -5.04
N ALA A 232 13.45 -8.87 -5.61
CA ALA A 232 13.03 -8.65 -6.99
C ALA A 232 12.48 -7.23 -7.25
N VAL A 233 11.92 -6.58 -6.24
CA VAL A 233 11.41 -5.20 -6.34
C VAL A 233 12.54 -4.20 -6.18
N ARG A 234 13.55 -4.52 -5.36
CA ARG A 234 14.73 -3.68 -5.13
C ARG A 234 15.43 -3.26 -6.42
N ASP A 235 15.53 -4.18 -7.40
CA ASP A 235 16.19 -3.94 -8.69
C ASP A 235 15.39 -2.98 -9.60
N LEU A 236 14.16 -2.67 -9.26
CA LEU A 236 13.32 -1.72 -9.99
C LEU A 236 13.38 -0.31 -9.40
N ALA A 237 13.95 -0.16 -8.20
CA ALA A 237 14.01 1.11 -7.50
C ALA A 237 15.22 1.95 -7.90
N ASP A 238 15.06 3.26 -7.82
CA ASP A 238 16.11 4.25 -8.07
C ASP A 238 16.88 4.60 -6.79
N VAL A 239 16.16 4.61 -5.69
CA VAL A 239 16.69 4.94 -4.36
C VAL A 239 16.41 3.77 -3.44
N ILE A 240 17.41 3.36 -2.65
CA ILE A 240 17.27 2.32 -1.64
C ILE A 240 17.52 2.96 -0.29
N LEU A 241 16.57 2.82 0.61
CA LEU A 241 16.62 3.30 2.00
C LEU A 241 16.74 2.09 2.93
N ALA A 242 17.46 2.24 4.02
CA ALA A 242 17.80 1.10 4.89
C ALA A 242 16.60 0.58 5.70
N ASP A 243 15.68 1.46 6.08
CA ASP A 243 14.55 1.17 6.95
C ASP A 243 13.50 2.28 6.92
N THR A 244 12.44 2.11 7.71
CA THR A 244 11.36 3.11 7.84
C THR A 244 11.85 4.44 8.42
N ALA A 245 12.86 4.44 9.29
CA ALA A 245 13.42 5.68 9.83
C ALA A 245 14.17 6.47 8.75
N ALA A 246 14.92 5.78 7.88
CA ALA A 246 15.54 6.37 6.70
C ALA A 246 14.50 6.92 5.72
N CYS A 247 13.35 6.24 5.57
CA CYS A 247 12.24 6.74 4.76
C CYS A 247 11.67 8.06 5.33
N VAL A 248 11.44 8.13 6.63
CA VAL A 248 10.98 9.36 7.30
C VAL A 248 11.98 10.50 7.13
N ALA A 249 13.28 10.23 7.29
CA ALA A 249 14.33 11.24 7.07
C ALA A 249 14.32 11.73 5.61
N PHE A 250 14.26 10.81 4.65
CA PHE A 250 14.17 11.12 3.23
C PHE A 250 12.96 12.00 2.89
N LEU A 251 11.78 11.71 3.43
CA LEU A 251 10.57 12.51 3.21
C LEU A 251 10.69 13.91 3.82
N ARG A 252 11.34 14.04 4.97
CA ARG A 252 11.62 15.33 5.61
C ARG A 252 12.55 16.19 4.76
N ASP A 253 13.64 15.60 4.26
CA ASP A 253 14.59 16.28 3.39
C ASP A 253 13.95 16.67 2.06
N LEU A 254 13.06 15.81 1.52
CA LEU A 254 12.34 16.07 0.28
C LEU A 254 11.36 17.27 0.39
N ALA A 255 10.81 17.51 1.59
CA ALA A 255 9.84 18.58 1.84
C ALA A 255 10.48 19.89 2.32
N SER A 256 11.82 19.92 2.51
CA SER A 256 12.56 21.10 2.96
C SER A 256 12.95 22.00 1.79
#